data_b76ff70bfb76bdc101057ac40f73fb3f
#
_entry.id   b76ff70bfb76bdc101057ac40f73fb3f
#
_cell.length_a   1.000
_cell.length_b   1.000
_cell.length_c   1.000
_cell.angle_alpha   90.00
_cell.angle_beta   90.00
_cell.angle_gamma   90.00
#
_symmetry.space_group_name_H-M   'P 1'
#
loop_
_entity.id
_entity.type
_entity.pdbx_description
1 polymer ?
#
loop_
_entity_poly.entity_id
_entity_poly.type
_entity_poly.pdbx_seq_one_letter_code
_entity_poly.pdbx_strand_id
1 'polypeptide(L)'
;MIHDYFIDRSLDLVRPGGVVAVVTSSGTLDKQNPAVRQYIANRADLLGAIRLPDNAFRKNAGTDVVSDILFLQKRDCASLEQPEWVQLDTTPEGYRMNAYFVRHPEMVLGELSVESTQYGKQEVTVKPIEGMELAVQLKEAISHIQGEITENTLDDFELTETDRSIPADPAVRNFSFTNVDGKVYYRENSKMNPVELPALTAERVLGMIELRNVTQELIQCQMEDGSDEEIACLLYTSDAADDLI
;
A
#
# COMPACT_ATOMS: atom_id res chain seq x y z
N MET A 1 2.30 11.13 3.76
CA MET A 1 3.41 11.11 4.77
C MET A 1 4.44 10.08 4.35
N ILE A 2 5.68 10.14 4.89
CA ILE A 2 6.76 9.23 4.47
C ILE A 2 6.40 7.76 4.72
N HIS A 3 5.81 7.43 5.88
CA HIS A 3 5.42 6.06 6.20
C HIS A 3 4.32 5.51 5.28
N ASP A 4 3.38 6.35 4.84
CA ASP A 4 2.33 5.93 3.89
C ASP A 4 2.95 5.50 2.55
N TYR A 5 3.98 6.22 2.08
CA TYR A 5 4.75 5.88 0.88
C TYR A 5 5.47 4.54 1.02
N PHE A 6 6.08 4.26 2.18
CA PHE A 6 6.76 2.99 2.39
C PHE A 6 5.82 1.80 2.43
N ILE A 7 4.62 1.95 2.99
CA ILE A 7 3.59 0.90 2.95
C ILE A 7 3.18 0.63 1.50
N ASP A 8 2.89 1.69 0.74
CA ASP A 8 2.55 1.61 -0.68
C ASP A 8 3.64 0.89 -1.47
N ARG A 9 4.89 1.34 -1.32
CA ARG A 9 6.02 0.76 -2.03
C ARG A 9 6.29 -0.69 -1.64
N SER A 10 6.06 -1.06 -0.39
CA SER A 10 6.18 -2.45 0.05
C SER A 10 5.12 -3.34 -0.61
N LEU A 11 3.89 -2.83 -0.74
CA LEU A 11 2.82 -3.54 -1.45
C LEU A 11 3.10 -3.65 -2.95
N ASP A 12 3.77 -2.69 -3.58
CA ASP A 12 4.19 -2.79 -4.98
C ASP A 12 5.22 -3.92 -5.20
N LEU A 13 6.16 -4.07 -4.26
CA LEU A 13 7.30 -4.97 -4.38
C LEU A 13 6.98 -6.42 -3.96
N VAL A 14 6.04 -6.62 -3.05
CA VAL A 14 5.67 -7.97 -2.62
C VAL A 14 4.84 -8.67 -3.69
N ARG A 15 5.03 -9.99 -3.85
CA ARG A 15 4.22 -10.80 -4.76
C ARG A 15 2.75 -10.88 -4.30
N PRO A 16 1.79 -11.15 -5.20
CA PRO A 16 0.42 -11.50 -4.83
C PRO A 16 0.39 -12.65 -3.80
N GLY A 17 -0.54 -12.60 -2.85
CA GLY A 17 -0.59 -13.54 -1.72
C GLY A 17 0.51 -13.37 -0.68
N GLY A 18 1.55 -12.56 -0.95
CA GLY A 18 2.61 -12.25 -0.01
C GLY A 18 2.16 -11.33 1.12
N VAL A 19 2.83 -11.40 2.26
CA VAL A 19 2.50 -10.63 3.47
C VAL A 19 3.52 -9.53 3.68
N VAL A 20 3.02 -8.33 3.98
CA VAL A 20 3.79 -7.16 4.41
C VAL A 20 3.47 -6.91 5.89
N ALA A 21 4.48 -6.97 6.75
CA ALA A 21 4.37 -6.59 8.15
C ALA A 21 5.13 -5.29 8.39
N VAL A 22 4.45 -4.26 8.89
CA VAL A 22 5.05 -2.95 9.12
C VAL A 22 4.69 -2.41 10.49
N VAL A 23 5.63 -1.70 11.09
CA VAL A 23 5.38 -0.89 12.29
C VAL A 23 5.23 0.57 11.87
N THR A 24 4.13 1.19 12.27
CA THR A 24 3.81 2.57 11.93
C THR A 24 3.21 3.31 13.13
N SER A 25 3.07 4.62 13.04
CA SER A 25 2.34 5.37 14.07
C SER A 25 0.84 5.11 13.99
N SER A 26 0.12 5.21 15.10
CA SER A 26 -1.35 5.14 15.16
C SER A 26 -2.04 6.04 14.16
N GLY A 27 -1.40 7.14 13.77
CA GLY A 27 -1.92 8.06 12.75
C GLY A 27 -2.18 7.43 11.37
N THR A 28 -1.58 6.30 11.02
CA THR A 28 -1.90 5.62 9.74
C THR A 28 -3.34 5.10 9.74
N LEU A 29 -3.77 4.49 10.84
CA LEU A 29 -5.12 3.97 10.99
C LEU A 29 -6.12 5.00 11.51
N ASP A 30 -5.71 5.96 12.35
CA ASP A 30 -6.62 6.89 13.05
C ASP A 30 -6.83 8.24 12.37
N LYS A 31 -6.15 8.53 11.24
CA LYS A 31 -6.41 9.78 10.49
C LYS A 31 -7.87 9.91 10.08
N GLN A 32 -8.42 11.11 10.19
CA GLN A 32 -9.78 11.39 9.71
C GLN A 32 -9.95 11.14 8.22
N ASN A 33 -8.95 11.55 7.41
CA ASN A 33 -8.96 11.28 5.98
C ASN A 33 -8.67 9.80 5.71
N PRO A 34 -9.61 9.02 5.15
CA PRO A 34 -9.47 7.60 4.92
C PRO A 34 -8.66 7.25 3.65
N ALA A 35 -8.24 8.23 2.85
CA ALA A 35 -7.67 7.99 1.52
C ALA A 35 -6.52 6.97 1.50
N VAL A 36 -5.62 7.02 2.49
CA VAL A 36 -4.51 6.06 2.59
C VAL A 36 -5.01 4.65 2.90
N ARG A 37 -5.96 4.53 3.83
CA ARG A 37 -6.57 3.24 4.18
C ARG A 37 -7.36 2.65 3.01
N GLN A 38 -8.10 3.49 2.27
CA GLN A 38 -8.78 3.08 1.03
C GLN A 38 -7.79 2.57 0.00
N TYR A 39 -6.70 3.29 -0.19
CA TYR A 39 -5.66 2.91 -1.12
C TYR A 39 -5.04 1.55 -0.75
N ILE A 40 -4.74 1.32 0.53
CA ILE A 40 -4.23 0.04 1.02
C ILE A 40 -5.29 -1.05 0.83
N ALA A 41 -6.55 -0.80 1.24
CA ALA A 41 -7.65 -1.75 1.14
C ALA A 41 -7.98 -2.19 -0.28
N ASN A 42 -7.73 -1.33 -1.28
CA ASN A 42 -7.89 -1.70 -2.68
C ASN A 42 -6.86 -2.75 -3.15
N ARG A 43 -5.72 -2.87 -2.47
CA ARG A 43 -4.57 -3.70 -2.89
C ARG A 43 -4.26 -4.86 -1.96
N ALA A 44 -4.69 -4.78 -0.71
CA ALA A 44 -4.33 -5.75 0.32
C ALA A 44 -5.47 -5.96 1.31
N ASP A 45 -5.53 -7.17 1.86
CA ASP A 45 -6.34 -7.50 3.01
C ASP A 45 -5.58 -7.19 4.29
N LEU A 46 -6.26 -6.60 5.28
CA LEU A 46 -5.74 -6.49 6.62
C LEU A 46 -5.96 -7.84 7.34
N LEU A 47 -4.89 -8.62 7.49
CA LEU A 47 -4.92 -9.86 8.27
C LEU A 47 -5.08 -9.59 9.76
N GLY A 48 -4.56 -8.45 10.21
CA GLY A 48 -4.68 -7.98 11.58
C GLY A 48 -3.81 -6.75 11.84
N ALA A 49 -4.12 -6.06 12.94
CA ALA A 49 -3.33 -4.96 13.44
C ALA A 49 -3.20 -5.07 14.95
N ILE A 50 -2.02 -4.76 15.48
CA ILE A 50 -1.75 -4.77 16.93
C ILE A 50 -1.35 -3.36 17.34
N ARG A 51 -2.05 -2.78 18.30
CA ARG A 51 -1.71 -1.47 18.86
C ARG A 51 -0.87 -1.62 20.11
N LEU A 52 0.31 -1.05 20.06
CA LEU A 52 1.29 -1.09 21.16
C LEU A 52 1.08 0.09 22.10
N PRO A 53 1.43 -0.07 23.40
CA PRO A 53 1.44 1.04 24.35
C PRO A 53 2.49 2.07 23.98
N ASP A 54 2.28 3.31 24.43
CA ASP A 54 3.12 4.47 24.12
C ASP A 54 4.61 4.29 24.47
N ASN A 55 4.90 3.50 25.48
CA ASN A 55 6.27 3.25 25.98
C ASN A 55 6.99 2.08 25.28
N ALA A 56 6.35 1.43 24.29
CA ALA A 56 6.92 0.25 23.64
C ALA A 56 8.33 0.47 23.06
N PHE A 57 8.61 1.66 22.56
CA PHE A 57 9.91 2.03 21.97
C PHE A 57 10.75 2.96 22.85
N ARG A 58 10.32 3.25 24.07
CA ARG A 58 11.05 4.17 24.98
C ARG A 58 12.51 3.75 25.20
N LYS A 59 12.78 2.46 25.41
CA LYS A 59 14.13 1.93 25.66
C LYS A 59 15.02 1.98 24.40
N ASN A 60 14.44 1.80 23.21
CA ASN A 60 15.20 1.65 21.97
C ASN A 60 15.30 2.95 21.18
N ALA A 61 14.25 3.77 21.19
CA ALA A 61 14.18 4.99 20.41
C ALA A 61 13.99 6.26 21.24
N GLY A 62 13.85 6.14 22.58
CA GLY A 62 13.69 7.29 23.47
C GLY A 62 12.38 8.08 23.23
N THR A 63 11.38 7.44 22.66
CA THR A 63 10.11 8.09 22.31
C THR A 63 8.91 7.39 22.95
N ASP A 64 7.92 8.19 23.31
CA ASP A 64 6.63 7.75 23.84
C ASP A 64 5.56 8.02 22.78
N VAL A 65 5.35 7.05 21.89
CA VAL A 65 4.40 7.16 20.78
C VAL A 65 3.63 5.85 20.62
N VAL A 66 2.32 5.94 20.58
CA VAL A 66 1.47 4.81 20.24
C VAL A 66 1.77 4.38 18.81
N SER A 67 2.09 3.12 18.65
CA SER A 67 2.46 2.53 17.36
C SER A 67 1.60 1.31 17.06
N ASP A 68 1.33 1.10 15.78
CA ASP A 68 0.57 -0.04 15.28
C ASP A 68 1.49 -0.98 14.48
N ILE A 69 1.33 -2.28 14.66
CA ILE A 69 1.90 -3.30 13.79
C ILE A 69 0.77 -3.73 12.84
N LEU A 70 0.97 -3.56 11.54
CA LEU A 70 0.00 -3.95 10.51
C LEU A 70 0.49 -5.19 9.79
N PHE A 71 -0.41 -6.15 9.57
CA PHE A 71 -0.17 -7.34 8.75
C PHE A 71 -1.10 -7.27 7.54
N LEU A 72 -0.53 -7.06 6.37
CA LEU A 72 -1.23 -6.84 5.12
C LEU A 72 -0.89 -7.97 4.15
N GLN A 73 -1.90 -8.64 3.61
CA GLN A 73 -1.71 -9.63 2.55
C GLN A 73 -2.10 -9.01 1.20
N LYS A 74 -1.15 -9.01 0.27
CA LYS A 74 -1.39 -8.47 -1.07
C LYS A 74 -2.38 -9.31 -1.82
N ARG A 75 -3.41 -8.65 -2.36
CA ARG A 75 -4.38 -9.29 -3.26
C ARG A 75 -3.79 -9.51 -4.65
N ASP A 76 -4.31 -10.46 -5.36
CA ASP A 76 -3.98 -10.67 -6.79
C ASP A 76 -4.60 -9.58 -7.67
N CYS A 77 -5.84 -9.19 -7.38
CA CYS A 77 -6.57 -8.14 -8.09
C CYS A 77 -6.99 -7.02 -7.14
N ALA A 78 -7.05 -5.79 -7.66
CA ALA A 78 -7.57 -4.66 -6.90
C ALA A 78 -9.07 -4.85 -6.60
N SER A 79 -9.50 -4.47 -5.40
CA SER A 79 -10.89 -4.49 -4.99
C SER A 79 -11.38 -3.08 -4.68
N LEU A 80 -12.60 -2.79 -5.12
CA LEU A 80 -13.29 -1.53 -4.76
C LEU A 80 -14.07 -1.66 -3.45
N GLU A 81 -14.11 -2.86 -2.85
CA GLU A 81 -14.72 -3.05 -1.55
C GLU A 81 -13.99 -2.25 -0.49
N GLN A 82 -14.78 -1.61 0.37
CA GLN A 82 -14.25 -0.84 1.48
C GLN A 82 -14.56 -1.57 2.79
N PRO A 83 -13.60 -2.36 3.30
CA PRO A 83 -13.76 -3.02 4.58
C PRO A 83 -13.87 -1.99 5.71
N GLU A 84 -14.46 -2.40 6.82
CA GLU A 84 -14.79 -1.52 7.94
C GLU A 84 -13.58 -0.81 8.56
N TRP A 85 -12.42 -1.46 8.56
CA TRP A 85 -11.17 -0.87 9.08
C TRP A 85 -10.69 0.36 8.29
N VAL A 86 -11.28 0.65 7.13
CA VAL A 86 -11.05 1.90 6.41
C VAL A 86 -11.62 3.10 7.17
N GLN A 87 -12.65 2.89 7.99
CA GLN A 87 -13.35 3.92 8.72
C GLN A 87 -12.90 4.03 10.19
N LEU A 88 -13.25 5.13 10.82
CA LEU A 88 -13.13 5.32 12.26
C LEU A 88 -14.45 5.01 12.93
N ASP A 89 -14.38 4.55 14.17
CA ASP A 89 -15.52 4.30 15.02
C ASP A 89 -15.23 4.79 16.45
N THR A 90 -16.19 4.65 17.35
CA THR A 90 -16.08 5.12 18.73
C THR A 90 -16.30 3.96 19.69
N THR A 91 -15.40 3.77 20.65
CA THR A 91 -15.56 2.75 21.69
C THR A 91 -16.72 3.10 22.63
N PRO A 92 -17.23 2.13 23.41
CA PRO A 92 -18.27 2.39 24.40
C PRO A 92 -17.91 3.49 25.41
N GLU A 93 -16.61 3.65 25.71
CA GLU A 93 -16.07 4.66 26.63
C GLU A 93 -15.91 6.04 25.95
N GLY A 94 -16.19 6.14 24.64
CA GLY A 94 -16.16 7.40 23.90
C GLY A 94 -14.82 7.71 23.20
N TYR A 95 -13.87 6.78 23.13
CA TYR A 95 -12.62 6.97 22.38
C TYR A 95 -12.84 6.78 20.89
N ARG A 96 -12.43 7.76 20.10
CA ARG A 96 -12.50 7.68 18.63
C ARG A 96 -11.21 7.14 18.06
N MET A 97 -11.29 6.00 17.39
CA MET A 97 -10.15 5.30 16.81
C MET A 97 -10.57 4.47 15.59
N ASN A 98 -9.64 3.74 15.01
CA ASN A 98 -9.95 2.87 13.88
C ASN A 98 -10.99 1.81 14.25
N ALA A 99 -11.96 1.58 13.35
CA ALA A 99 -13.04 0.62 13.56
C ALA A 99 -12.53 -0.81 13.84
N TYR A 100 -11.37 -1.18 13.32
CA TYR A 100 -10.73 -2.46 13.62
C TYR A 100 -10.49 -2.64 15.13
N PHE A 101 -9.89 -1.67 15.79
CA PHE A 101 -9.58 -1.75 17.23
C PHE A 101 -10.82 -1.63 18.11
N VAL A 102 -11.87 -0.95 17.64
CA VAL A 102 -13.14 -0.90 18.34
C VAL A 102 -13.79 -2.28 18.40
N ARG A 103 -13.63 -3.09 17.36
CA ARG A 103 -14.17 -4.46 17.26
C ARG A 103 -13.26 -5.53 17.81
N HIS A 104 -11.97 -5.24 17.83
CA HIS A 104 -10.91 -6.14 18.32
C HIS A 104 -10.15 -5.48 19.47
N PRO A 105 -10.81 -5.24 20.63
CA PRO A 105 -10.16 -4.59 21.77
C PRO A 105 -8.99 -5.42 22.32
N GLU A 106 -8.98 -6.74 22.12
CA GLU A 106 -7.88 -7.66 22.45
C GLU A 106 -6.59 -7.37 21.68
N MET A 107 -6.69 -6.62 20.58
CA MET A 107 -5.54 -6.21 19.76
C MET A 107 -4.90 -4.89 20.24
N VAL A 108 -5.45 -4.26 21.29
CA VAL A 108 -4.89 -3.08 21.94
C VAL A 108 -4.15 -3.50 23.20
N LEU A 109 -2.82 -3.43 23.17
CA LEU A 109 -1.96 -3.95 24.25
C LEU A 109 -1.74 -2.91 25.36
N GLY A 110 -2.80 -2.50 26.03
CA GLY A 110 -2.75 -1.52 27.11
C GLY A 110 -4.11 -0.92 27.43
N GLU A 111 -4.10 0.09 28.26
CA GLU A 111 -5.30 0.83 28.68
C GLU A 111 -5.45 2.11 27.86
N LEU A 112 -6.63 2.29 27.25
CA LEU A 112 -6.97 3.52 26.52
C LEU A 112 -7.07 4.69 27.50
N SER A 113 -6.44 5.80 27.16
CA SER A 113 -6.56 7.06 27.91
C SER A 113 -6.50 8.25 26.96
N VAL A 114 -6.81 9.45 27.46
CA VAL A 114 -6.72 10.69 26.69
C VAL A 114 -5.63 11.56 27.28
N GLU A 115 -4.69 11.97 26.44
CA GLU A 115 -3.69 12.96 26.82
C GLU A 115 -3.81 14.23 26.01
N SER A 116 -3.47 15.35 26.63
CA SER A 116 -3.35 16.63 25.94
C SER A 116 -1.98 16.72 25.29
N THR A 117 -1.97 16.87 23.97
CA THR A 117 -0.74 17.16 23.23
C THR A 117 -0.20 18.56 23.57
N GLN A 118 1.08 18.81 23.25
CA GLN A 118 1.71 20.14 23.39
C GLN A 118 0.94 21.27 22.69
N TYR A 119 0.04 20.93 21.74
CA TYR A 119 -0.79 21.86 20.99
C TYR A 119 -2.24 21.96 21.51
N GLY A 120 -2.52 21.43 22.71
CA GLY A 120 -3.84 21.49 23.34
C GLY A 120 -4.91 20.60 22.68
N LYS A 121 -4.52 19.69 21.78
CA LYS A 121 -5.42 18.66 21.25
C LYS A 121 -5.44 17.47 22.18
N GLN A 122 -6.62 16.91 22.37
CA GLN A 122 -6.78 15.63 23.06
C GLN A 122 -6.56 14.50 22.04
N GLU A 123 -5.63 13.64 22.34
CA GLU A 123 -5.35 12.45 21.52
C GLU A 123 -5.52 11.19 22.38
N VAL A 124 -6.07 10.15 21.76
CA VAL A 124 -6.18 8.83 22.40
C VAL A 124 -4.81 8.21 22.45
N THR A 125 -4.37 7.83 23.64
CA THR A 125 -3.12 7.12 23.91
C THR A 125 -3.41 5.76 24.51
N VAL A 126 -2.40 4.88 24.50
CA VAL A 126 -2.45 3.55 25.12
C VAL A 126 -1.36 3.47 26.17
N LYS A 127 -1.75 3.31 27.42
CA LYS A 127 -0.83 3.15 28.55
C LYS A 127 -0.53 1.67 28.79
N PRO A 128 0.70 1.33 29.18
CA PRO A 128 1.02 -0.05 29.54
C PRO A 128 0.22 -0.51 30.75
N ILE A 129 -0.20 -1.77 30.77
CA ILE A 129 -0.84 -2.39 31.92
C ILE A 129 0.22 -2.67 32.97
N GLU A 130 0.01 -2.20 34.19
CA GLU A 130 0.96 -2.37 35.28
C GLU A 130 1.10 -3.86 35.65
N GLY A 131 2.35 -4.33 35.75
CA GLY A 131 2.65 -5.74 36.09
C GLY A 131 2.49 -6.74 34.94
N MET A 132 2.13 -6.30 33.73
CA MET A 132 2.01 -7.18 32.56
C MET A 132 3.14 -6.93 31.55
N GLU A 133 3.84 -7.99 31.17
CA GLU A 133 4.91 -7.88 30.17
C GLU A 133 4.34 -7.74 28.76
N LEU A 134 4.81 -6.76 28.00
CA LEU A 134 4.42 -6.52 26.61
C LEU A 134 4.63 -7.77 25.72
N ALA A 135 5.72 -8.52 25.98
CA ALA A 135 6.01 -9.73 25.19
C ALA A 135 4.94 -10.82 25.33
N VAL A 136 4.32 -10.95 26.50
CA VAL A 136 3.25 -11.92 26.76
C VAL A 136 1.98 -11.47 26.02
N GLN A 137 1.59 -10.20 26.16
CA GLN A 137 0.43 -9.63 25.45
C GLN A 137 0.59 -9.73 23.94
N LEU A 138 1.80 -9.43 23.42
CA LEU A 138 2.08 -9.51 21.98
C LEU A 138 1.95 -10.94 21.45
N LYS A 139 2.43 -11.93 22.21
CA LYS A 139 2.30 -13.35 21.85
C LYS A 139 0.84 -13.79 21.78
N GLU A 140 0.00 -13.33 22.68
CA GLU A 140 -1.43 -13.59 22.68
C GLU A 140 -2.10 -12.92 21.48
N ALA A 141 -1.86 -11.62 21.25
CA ALA A 141 -2.42 -10.90 20.12
C ALA A 141 -2.04 -11.51 18.77
N ILE A 142 -0.79 -11.95 18.59
CA ILE A 142 -0.35 -12.64 17.36
C ILE A 142 -1.13 -13.92 17.11
N SER A 143 -1.57 -14.64 18.16
CA SER A 143 -2.35 -15.87 17.99
C SER A 143 -3.74 -15.64 17.36
N HIS A 144 -4.25 -14.43 17.39
CA HIS A 144 -5.51 -14.04 16.73
C HIS A 144 -5.32 -13.67 15.25
N ILE A 145 -4.09 -13.47 14.80
CA ILE A 145 -3.81 -13.14 13.41
C ILE A 145 -3.70 -14.43 12.61
N GLN A 146 -4.59 -14.57 11.62
CA GLN A 146 -4.60 -15.71 10.73
C GLN A 146 -4.35 -15.23 9.30
N GLY A 147 -3.44 -15.89 8.61
CA GLY A 147 -3.14 -15.65 7.22
C GLY A 147 -2.67 -16.93 6.57
N GLU A 148 -3.15 -17.22 5.39
CA GLU A 148 -2.70 -18.33 4.57
C GLU A 148 -1.75 -17.81 3.51
N ILE A 149 -0.51 -18.26 3.53
CA ILE A 149 0.46 -17.94 2.49
C ILE A 149 0.25 -18.93 1.35
N THR A 150 -0.42 -18.48 0.29
CA THR A 150 -0.56 -19.27 -0.93
C THR A 150 0.73 -19.27 -1.71
N GLU A 151 1.28 -20.43 -2.01
CA GLU A 151 2.33 -20.59 -3.01
C GLU A 151 1.65 -20.52 -4.38
N ASN A 152 1.68 -19.36 -5.01
CA ASN A 152 1.31 -19.27 -6.42
C ASN A 152 2.43 -19.92 -7.22
N THR A 153 2.27 -21.17 -7.59
CA THR A 153 3.08 -21.77 -8.64
C THR A 153 2.64 -21.16 -9.97
N LEU A 154 3.60 -20.88 -10.85
CA LEU A 154 3.33 -20.35 -12.20
C LEU A 154 2.41 -21.25 -13.05
N ASP A 155 2.15 -22.48 -12.57
CA ASP A 155 1.34 -23.50 -13.21
C ASP A 155 -0.18 -23.34 -12.94
N ASP A 156 -0.61 -22.49 -11.99
CA ASP A 156 -2.03 -22.27 -11.68
C ASP A 156 -2.75 -21.36 -12.70
N PHE A 157 -2.06 -20.94 -13.77
CA PHE A 157 -2.68 -20.21 -14.87
C PHE A 157 -3.35 -21.16 -15.89
N GLU A 158 -4.37 -21.91 -15.49
CA GLU A 158 -5.33 -22.41 -16.46
C GLU A 158 -6.07 -21.21 -17.05
N LEU A 159 -5.58 -20.78 -18.23
CA LEU A 159 -6.27 -19.80 -19.07
C LEU A 159 -7.65 -20.36 -19.40
N THR A 160 -8.69 -19.87 -18.75
CA THR A 160 -10.03 -20.08 -19.26
C THR A 160 -10.11 -19.42 -20.62
N GLU A 161 -10.75 -20.04 -21.62
CA GLU A 161 -10.83 -19.57 -23.02
C GLU A 161 -11.37 -18.13 -23.17
N THR A 162 -11.86 -17.53 -22.08
CA THR A 162 -12.36 -16.14 -22.01
C THR A 162 -11.34 -15.15 -21.41
N ASP A 163 -10.24 -15.63 -20.82
CA ASP A 163 -9.23 -14.75 -20.20
C ASP A 163 -8.25 -14.28 -21.28
N ARG A 164 -8.41 -13.03 -21.73
CA ARG A 164 -7.51 -12.37 -22.71
C ARG A 164 -6.26 -11.77 -22.04
N SER A 165 -6.05 -12.04 -20.77
CA SER A 165 -4.88 -11.55 -20.04
C SER A 165 -3.61 -12.27 -20.51
N ILE A 166 -2.48 -11.57 -20.40
CA ILE A 166 -1.14 -12.13 -20.65
C ILE A 166 -0.32 -12.04 -19.36
N PRO A 167 0.72 -12.89 -19.21
CA PRO A 167 1.64 -12.78 -18.09
C PRO A 167 2.25 -11.39 -17.99
N ALA A 168 2.42 -10.90 -16.76
CA ALA A 168 2.99 -9.57 -16.55
C ALA A 168 4.48 -9.53 -16.91
N ASP A 169 4.86 -8.54 -17.71
CA ASP A 169 6.26 -8.20 -17.92
C ASP A 169 6.83 -7.59 -16.61
N PRO A 170 7.89 -8.15 -16.04
CA PRO A 170 8.53 -7.62 -14.84
C PRO A 170 9.00 -6.17 -14.97
N ALA A 171 9.37 -5.72 -16.16
CA ALA A 171 9.81 -4.36 -16.45
C ALA A 171 8.69 -3.33 -16.37
N VAL A 172 7.44 -3.73 -16.60
CA VAL A 172 6.29 -2.85 -16.49
C VAL A 172 5.94 -2.64 -15.03
N ARG A 173 5.77 -1.39 -14.60
CA ARG A 173 5.38 -1.08 -13.22
C ARG A 173 3.98 -1.65 -12.91
N ASN A 174 3.82 -2.22 -11.71
CA ASN A 174 2.51 -2.69 -11.26
C ASN A 174 1.48 -1.54 -11.18
N PHE A 175 0.24 -1.83 -11.49
CA PHE A 175 -0.86 -0.85 -11.57
C PHE A 175 -0.60 0.30 -12.55
N SER A 176 -0.01 -0.02 -13.70
CA SER A 176 0.23 0.95 -14.76
C SER A 176 -0.21 0.42 -16.12
N PHE A 177 -0.49 1.37 -17.03
CA PHE A 177 -0.75 1.06 -18.42
C PHE A 177 0.56 0.81 -19.17
N THR A 178 0.51 -0.09 -20.14
CA THR A 178 1.62 -0.39 -21.05
C THR A 178 1.11 -0.65 -22.45
N ASN A 179 2.02 -0.54 -23.44
CA ASN A 179 1.76 -0.88 -24.82
C ASN A 179 2.31 -2.28 -25.09
N VAL A 180 1.47 -3.18 -25.59
CA VAL A 180 1.87 -4.49 -26.10
C VAL A 180 1.28 -4.63 -27.51
N ASP A 181 2.14 -4.69 -28.53
CA ASP A 181 1.77 -4.82 -29.94
C ASP A 181 0.72 -3.79 -30.40
N GLY A 182 0.87 -2.53 -29.97
CA GLY A 182 -0.03 -1.44 -30.35
C GLY A 182 -1.37 -1.42 -29.60
N LYS A 183 -1.52 -2.25 -28.57
CA LYS A 183 -2.72 -2.29 -27.71
C LYS A 183 -2.39 -1.84 -26.30
N VAL A 184 -3.35 -1.19 -25.66
CA VAL A 184 -3.24 -0.76 -24.27
C VAL A 184 -3.53 -1.94 -23.37
N TYR A 185 -2.60 -2.24 -22.49
CA TYR A 185 -2.76 -3.21 -21.42
C TYR A 185 -2.59 -2.51 -20.05
N TYR A 186 -3.28 -3.01 -19.05
CA TYR A 186 -3.12 -2.59 -17.67
C TYR A 186 -2.52 -3.72 -16.85
N ARG A 187 -1.36 -3.47 -16.24
CA ARG A 187 -0.72 -4.46 -15.36
C ARG A 187 -1.38 -4.47 -13.99
N GLU A 188 -1.80 -5.62 -13.58
CA GLU A 188 -2.36 -5.89 -12.27
C GLU A 188 -1.70 -7.15 -11.70
N ASN A 189 -0.68 -6.92 -10.87
CA ASN A 189 0.14 -7.94 -10.25
C ASN A 189 0.85 -8.87 -11.27
N SER A 190 0.47 -10.13 -11.33
CA SER A 190 1.07 -11.14 -12.19
C SER A 190 0.52 -11.18 -13.62
N LYS A 191 -0.51 -10.36 -13.90
CA LYS A 191 -1.20 -10.34 -15.20
C LYS A 191 -1.21 -8.95 -15.82
N MET A 192 -1.34 -8.92 -17.15
CA MET A 192 -1.67 -7.72 -17.91
C MET A 192 -2.96 -7.95 -18.65
N ASN A 193 -3.96 -7.12 -18.36
CA ASN A 193 -5.30 -7.19 -18.94
C ASN A 193 -5.42 -6.23 -20.12
N PRO A 194 -5.94 -6.65 -21.28
CA PRO A 194 -6.19 -5.73 -22.38
C PRO A 194 -7.29 -4.74 -22.00
N VAL A 195 -7.07 -3.46 -22.31
CA VAL A 195 -8.04 -2.40 -22.02
C VAL A 195 -8.74 -2.02 -23.31
N GLU A 196 -10.05 -2.26 -23.39
CA GLU A 196 -10.86 -1.86 -24.54
C GLU A 196 -11.20 -0.37 -24.44
N LEU A 197 -10.64 0.42 -25.35
CA LEU A 197 -10.82 1.86 -25.42
C LEU A 197 -11.32 2.26 -26.81
N PRO A 198 -12.11 3.35 -26.94
CA PRO A 198 -12.36 3.96 -28.23
C PRO A 198 -11.06 4.35 -28.94
N ALA A 199 -10.99 4.23 -30.25
CA ALA A 199 -9.77 4.38 -31.04
C ALA A 199 -8.99 5.66 -30.71
N LEU A 200 -9.65 6.82 -30.66
CA LEU A 200 -9.03 8.10 -30.35
C LEU A 200 -8.47 8.13 -28.89
N THR A 201 -9.18 7.48 -27.96
CA THR A 201 -8.73 7.39 -26.56
C THR A 201 -7.53 6.44 -26.43
N ALA A 202 -7.55 5.32 -27.17
CA ALA A 202 -6.44 4.38 -27.20
C ALA A 202 -5.16 5.03 -27.74
N GLU A 203 -5.27 5.79 -28.84
CA GLU A 203 -4.16 6.53 -29.43
C GLU A 203 -3.54 7.52 -28.43
N ARG A 204 -4.36 8.30 -27.75
CA ARG A 204 -3.88 9.23 -26.70
C ARG A 204 -3.22 8.52 -25.53
N VAL A 205 -3.79 7.42 -25.06
CA VAL A 205 -3.20 6.63 -23.96
C VAL A 205 -1.86 6.04 -24.40
N LEU A 206 -1.74 5.56 -25.65
CA LEU A 206 -0.47 5.07 -26.19
C LEU A 206 0.58 6.19 -26.25
N GLY A 207 0.22 7.39 -26.70
CA GLY A 207 1.11 8.55 -26.68
C GLY A 207 1.58 8.92 -25.26
N MET A 208 0.67 8.91 -24.28
CA MET A 208 1.01 9.15 -22.88
C MET A 208 1.95 8.07 -22.28
N ILE A 209 1.77 6.79 -22.70
CA ILE A 209 2.65 5.71 -22.30
C ILE A 209 4.06 5.95 -22.87
N GLU A 210 4.15 6.33 -24.14
CA GLU A 210 5.41 6.63 -24.81
C GLU A 210 6.13 7.82 -24.17
N LEU A 211 5.42 8.93 -23.96
CA LEU A 211 5.94 10.11 -23.28
C LEU A 211 6.49 9.77 -21.87
N ARG A 212 5.74 8.99 -21.10
CA ARG A 212 6.20 8.52 -19.79
C ARG A 212 7.50 7.70 -19.88
N ASN A 213 7.57 6.78 -20.83
CA ASN A 213 8.73 5.89 -20.98
C ASN A 213 9.97 6.70 -21.38
N VAL A 214 9.85 7.58 -22.37
CA VAL A 214 10.94 8.47 -22.81
C VAL A 214 11.39 9.40 -21.68
N THR A 215 10.45 9.93 -20.89
CA THR A 215 10.78 10.77 -19.73
C THR A 215 11.57 9.98 -18.69
N GLN A 216 11.20 8.72 -18.43
CA GLN A 216 11.94 7.86 -17.51
C GLN A 216 13.34 7.53 -18.00
N GLU A 217 13.49 7.24 -19.30
CA GLU A 217 14.79 7.02 -19.94
C GLU A 217 15.67 8.26 -19.88
N LEU A 218 15.10 9.45 -20.12
CA LEU A 218 15.80 10.72 -20.00
C LEU A 218 16.31 10.97 -18.57
N ILE A 219 15.47 10.75 -17.56
CA ILE A 219 15.87 10.89 -16.16
C ILE A 219 16.97 9.88 -15.82
N GLN A 220 16.86 8.64 -16.28
CA GLN A 220 17.86 7.62 -16.05
C GLN A 220 19.19 8.01 -16.72
N CYS A 221 19.15 8.44 -17.96
CA CYS A 221 20.33 8.91 -18.71
C CYS A 221 21.04 10.06 -17.99
N GLN A 222 20.26 11.03 -17.46
CA GLN A 222 20.82 12.15 -16.68
C GLN A 222 21.43 11.70 -15.35
N MET A 223 20.85 10.68 -14.69
CA MET A 223 21.37 10.16 -13.43
C MET A 223 22.66 9.32 -13.61
N GLU A 224 22.86 8.74 -14.78
CA GLU A 224 24.02 7.93 -15.14
C GLU A 224 25.13 8.72 -15.87
N ASP A 225 25.06 10.06 -15.85
CA ASP A 225 26.00 10.96 -16.56
C ASP A 225 26.07 10.64 -18.06
N GLY A 226 24.92 10.38 -18.70
CA GLY A 226 24.82 10.15 -20.13
C GLY A 226 25.33 11.32 -20.98
N SER A 227 25.69 11.06 -22.21
CA SER A 227 26.23 12.07 -23.11
C SER A 227 25.19 13.13 -23.51
N ASP A 228 25.65 14.35 -23.81
CA ASP A 228 24.78 15.44 -24.28
C ASP A 228 24.00 15.05 -25.56
N GLU A 229 24.57 14.18 -26.41
CA GLU A 229 23.95 13.68 -27.63
C GLU A 229 22.79 12.74 -27.33
N GLU A 230 22.93 11.85 -26.35
CA GLU A 230 21.86 10.93 -25.91
C GLU A 230 20.72 11.71 -25.25
N ILE A 231 21.03 12.67 -24.39
CA ILE A 231 20.06 13.54 -23.74
C ILE A 231 19.29 14.35 -24.79
N ALA A 232 19.95 14.94 -25.77
CA ALA A 232 19.32 15.70 -26.85
C ALA A 232 18.40 14.82 -27.72
N CYS A 233 18.78 13.57 -27.98
CA CYS A 233 17.96 12.61 -28.74
C CYS A 233 16.67 12.27 -27.97
N LEU A 234 16.77 12.00 -26.66
CA LEU A 234 15.61 11.70 -25.81
C LEU A 234 14.67 12.90 -25.65
N LEU A 235 15.21 14.10 -25.54
CA LEU A 235 14.40 15.33 -25.52
C LEU A 235 13.61 15.52 -26.81
N TYR A 236 14.22 15.31 -27.96
CA TYR A 236 13.53 15.39 -29.26
C TYR A 236 12.41 14.34 -29.38
N THR A 237 12.64 13.15 -28.89
CA THR A 237 11.63 12.07 -28.87
C THR A 237 10.47 12.41 -27.93
N SER A 238 10.76 13.05 -26.79
CA SER A 238 9.74 13.53 -25.85
C SER A 238 8.84 14.59 -26.47
N ASP A 239 9.40 15.57 -27.18
CA ASP A 239 8.65 16.61 -27.86
C ASP A 239 7.73 16.01 -28.95
N ALA A 240 8.22 15.02 -29.71
CA ALA A 240 7.43 14.33 -30.72
C ALA A 240 6.27 13.48 -30.13
N ALA A 241 6.47 12.93 -28.93
CA ALA A 241 5.43 12.17 -28.22
C ALA A 241 4.36 13.11 -27.62
N ASP A 242 4.72 14.33 -27.20
CA ASP A 242 3.77 15.34 -26.69
C ASP A 242 2.81 15.84 -27.78
N ASP A 243 3.26 15.89 -29.03
CA ASP A 243 2.41 16.27 -30.18
C ASP A 243 1.30 15.23 -30.49
N LEU A 244 1.35 14.03 -29.91
CA LEU A 244 0.37 12.96 -30.07
C LEU A 244 -0.78 13.00 -29.05
N ILE A 245 -0.71 13.87 -28.04
CA ILE A 245 -1.66 13.96 -26.92
C ILE A 245 -2.62 15.13 -27.10
#